data_15a034300e97a2576fb332b15c7f8815
#
_entry.id   15a034300e97a2576fb332b15c7f8815
#
_cell.length_a   1.000
_cell.length_b   1.000
_cell.length_c   1.000
_cell.angle_alpha   90.00
_cell.angle_beta   90.00
_cell.angle_gamma   90.00
#
_symmetry.space_group_name_H-M   'P 1'
#
loop_
_entity.id
_entity.type
_entity.pdbx_description
1 polymer ?
#
loop_
_entity_poly.entity_id
_entity_poly.type
_entity_poly.pdbx_seq_one_letter_code
_entity_poly.pdbx_strand_id
1 'polypeptide(L)'
;MQERKANSSEPSAAVETQGMPVGTWQVKVIHQEGPLKGQTAECVVVFAPDHMFLILTPGPGTGTWQCAVPNAISFSFTELINYQAEGTCTGYVRVTQQGSLSEDGNSFTTSGQGVVYNTDGTHIATSKTTTQATRVSQRRW
;
A
#
# COMPACT_ATOMS: atom_id res chain seq x y z
N MET A 1 4.02 -30.01 -26.37
CA MET A 1 3.94 -29.65 -26.04
C MET A 1 3.55 -29.48 -25.53
N GLN A 2 3.60 -29.19 -25.71
CA GLN A 2 3.35 -28.68 -25.42
C GLN A 2 2.98 -28.46 -24.69
N GLU A 3 3.08 -28.07 -24.68
CA GLU A 3 2.79 -27.52 -24.16
C GLU A 3 2.63 -27.35 -23.35
N ARG A 4 2.90 -27.27 -23.44
CA ARG A 4 2.83 -26.71 -22.84
C ARG A 4 2.69 -26.54 -22.09
N LYS A 5 2.86 -26.32 -22.16
CA LYS A 5 2.76 -25.71 -21.72
C LYS A 5 2.48 -25.26 -21.33
N ALA A 6 2.64 -25.23 -21.63
CA ALA A 6 2.49 -24.36 -21.49
C ALA A 6 1.99 -23.95 -21.13
N ASN A 7 2.08 -23.78 -21.28
CA ASN A 7 1.71 -23.10 -21.09
C ASN A 7 1.36 -22.67 -20.73
N SER A 8 1.67 -22.14 -20.93
CA SER A 8 1.53 -21.46 -20.61
C SER A 8 1.31 -20.64 -20.18
N SER A 9 1.04 -20.00 -20.88
CA SER A 9 1.57 -18.88 -20.26
C SER A 9 0.57 -17.71 -20.06
N GLU A 10 -0.25 -17.31 -20.94
CA GLU A 10 -1.18 -16.21 -20.69
C GLU A 10 -2.17 -16.49 -19.58
N PRO A 11 -2.76 -17.66 -19.53
CA PRO A 11 -3.57 -17.96 -18.34
C PRO A 11 -2.75 -17.95 -17.10
N SER A 12 -1.46 -18.25 -17.19
CA SER A 12 -0.57 -18.21 -16.05
C SER A 12 -0.45 -16.82 -15.47
N ALA A 13 -0.35 -15.81 -16.34
CA ALA A 13 -0.19 -14.45 -15.85
C ALA A 13 -1.40 -14.03 -15.03
N ALA A 14 -2.60 -14.37 -15.49
CA ALA A 14 -3.82 -14.04 -14.75
C ALA A 14 -3.86 -14.79 -13.43
N VAL A 15 -3.46 -16.06 -13.43
CA VAL A 15 -3.44 -16.85 -12.20
C VAL A 15 -2.39 -16.31 -11.25
N GLU A 16 -1.24 -15.90 -11.77
CA GLU A 16 -0.16 -15.41 -10.92
C GLU A 16 -0.55 -14.17 -10.13
N THR A 17 -1.44 -13.32 -10.67
CA THR A 17 -1.85 -12.13 -9.94
C THR A 17 -3.09 -12.34 -9.09
N GLN A 18 -3.71 -13.51 -9.19
CA GLN A 18 -4.90 -13.79 -8.40
C GLN A 18 -4.55 -13.88 -6.93
N GLY A 19 -5.27 -13.12 -6.10
CA GLY A 19 -4.98 -13.08 -4.67
C GLY A 19 -3.79 -12.22 -4.30
N MET A 20 -3.25 -11.48 -5.25
CA MET A 20 -2.08 -10.62 -5.05
C MET A 20 -2.48 -9.17 -5.25
N PRO A 21 -1.83 -8.23 -4.55
CA PRO A 21 -2.23 -6.84 -4.62
C PRO A 21 -1.62 -6.05 -5.77
N VAL A 22 -0.85 -6.68 -6.65
CA VAL A 22 -0.15 -5.96 -7.72
C VAL A 22 -1.10 -5.04 -8.47
N GLY A 23 -0.73 -3.78 -8.61
CA GLY A 23 -1.54 -2.79 -9.31
C GLY A 23 -1.61 -1.47 -8.56
N THR A 24 -2.49 -0.61 -9.03
CA THR A 24 -2.69 0.73 -8.49
C THR A 24 -3.99 0.77 -7.69
N TRP A 25 -3.95 1.44 -6.55
CA TRP A 25 -5.05 1.44 -5.61
C TRP A 25 -5.35 2.83 -5.11
N GLN A 26 -6.65 3.11 -4.95
CA GLN A 26 -7.13 4.29 -4.22
C GLN A 26 -7.35 3.85 -2.79
N VAL A 27 -6.65 4.47 -1.85
CA VAL A 27 -6.63 4.04 -0.45
C VAL A 27 -7.15 5.15 0.43
N LYS A 28 -8.08 4.79 1.32
CA LYS A 28 -8.56 5.68 2.37
C LYS A 28 -7.95 5.21 3.68
N VAL A 29 -7.23 6.11 4.33
CA VAL A 29 -6.59 5.85 5.62
C VAL A 29 -7.46 6.47 6.70
N ILE A 30 -7.78 5.70 7.72
CA ILE A 30 -8.64 6.14 8.82
C ILE A 30 -7.84 6.03 10.10
N HIS A 31 -7.69 7.16 10.80
CA HIS A 31 -6.96 7.19 12.07
C HIS A 31 -7.88 6.75 13.19
N GLN A 32 -7.56 5.64 13.84
CA GLN A 32 -8.40 5.06 14.89
C GLN A 32 -8.00 5.54 16.27
N GLU A 33 -6.71 5.81 16.47
CA GLU A 33 -6.18 6.29 17.76
C GLU A 33 -5.02 7.22 17.46
N GLY A 34 -4.65 8.02 18.46
CA GLY A 34 -3.54 8.92 18.34
C GLY A 34 -4.02 10.34 18.10
N PRO A 35 -3.09 11.25 17.85
CA PRO A 35 -3.44 12.69 17.71
C PRO A 35 -4.42 12.99 16.59
N LEU A 36 -4.48 12.14 15.58
CA LEU A 36 -5.34 12.38 14.42
C LEU A 36 -6.61 11.55 14.44
N LYS A 37 -6.97 10.99 15.60
CA LYS A 37 -8.12 10.11 15.71
C LYS A 37 -9.36 10.70 15.04
N GLY A 38 -10.01 9.89 14.21
CA GLY A 38 -11.21 10.29 13.49
C GLY A 38 -10.96 10.98 12.18
N GLN A 39 -9.74 11.36 11.88
CA GLN A 39 -9.41 11.97 10.61
C GLN A 39 -9.14 10.91 9.56
N THR A 40 -9.41 11.27 8.31
CA THR A 40 -9.18 10.37 7.19
C THR A 40 -8.30 11.09 6.17
N ALA A 41 -7.58 10.29 5.39
CA ALA A 41 -6.77 10.80 4.30
C ALA A 41 -6.90 9.84 3.13
N GLU A 42 -6.70 10.35 1.93
CA GLU A 42 -6.76 9.52 0.74
C GLU A 42 -5.44 9.58 0.01
N CYS A 43 -5.03 8.46 -0.53
CA CYS A 43 -3.79 8.39 -1.29
C CYS A 43 -3.95 7.40 -2.42
N VAL A 44 -3.04 7.50 -3.39
CA VAL A 44 -2.94 6.54 -4.49
C VAL A 44 -1.62 5.82 -4.32
N VAL A 45 -1.67 4.50 -4.31
CA VAL A 45 -0.48 3.69 -4.09
C VAL A 45 -0.34 2.66 -5.21
N VAL A 46 0.87 2.16 -5.37
CA VAL A 46 1.18 1.10 -6.32
C VAL A 46 1.85 -0.04 -5.57
N PHE A 47 1.32 -1.24 -5.77
CA PHE A 47 2.01 -2.47 -5.37
C PHE A 47 2.68 -2.99 -6.64
N ALA A 48 4.00 -2.85 -6.72
CA ALA A 48 4.75 -3.26 -7.90
C ALA A 48 5.11 -4.74 -7.80
N PRO A 49 5.33 -5.40 -8.94
CA PRO A 49 5.50 -6.87 -8.95
C PRO A 49 6.68 -7.40 -8.13
N ASP A 50 7.69 -6.59 -7.90
CA ASP A 50 8.91 -7.04 -7.20
C ASP A 50 8.86 -6.74 -5.70
N HIS A 51 7.67 -6.70 -5.11
CA HIS A 51 7.44 -6.42 -3.69
C HIS A 51 7.71 -4.97 -3.30
N MET A 52 7.79 -4.07 -4.26
CA MET A 52 7.92 -2.65 -3.97
C MET A 52 6.56 -2.02 -3.76
N PHE A 53 6.48 -1.12 -2.80
CA PHE A 53 5.27 -0.36 -2.49
C PHE A 53 5.60 1.12 -2.65
N LEU A 54 4.77 1.84 -3.40
CA LEU A 54 5.02 3.25 -3.70
C LEU A 54 3.76 4.04 -3.44
N ILE A 55 3.91 5.20 -2.80
CA ILE A 55 2.82 6.15 -2.69
C ILE A 55 3.04 7.21 -3.76
N LEU A 56 2.02 7.42 -4.60
CA LEU A 56 2.10 8.38 -5.67
C LEU A 56 1.60 9.76 -5.24
N THR A 57 0.54 9.80 -4.46
CA THR A 57 -0.04 11.03 -3.94
C THR A 57 -0.58 10.77 -2.55
N PRO A 58 -0.64 11.80 -1.68
CA PRO A 58 -0.25 13.18 -1.88
C PRO A 58 1.24 13.45 -1.74
N GLY A 59 1.96 12.64 -0.97
CA GLY A 59 3.37 12.84 -0.79
C GLY A 59 4.13 11.57 -1.13
N PRO A 60 5.45 11.67 -1.33
CA PRO A 60 6.22 10.50 -1.72
C PRO A 60 6.40 9.53 -0.57
N GLY A 61 6.27 8.25 -0.88
CA GLY A 61 6.50 7.21 0.09
C GLY A 61 6.93 5.94 -0.62
N THR A 62 7.79 5.17 0.03
CA THR A 62 8.26 3.91 -0.53
C THR A 62 8.36 2.86 0.55
N GLY A 63 8.22 1.61 0.15
CA GLY A 63 8.35 0.51 1.07
C GLY A 63 8.25 -0.81 0.34
N THR A 64 7.78 -1.82 1.06
CA THR A 64 7.69 -3.17 0.51
C THR A 64 6.37 -3.80 0.94
N TRP A 65 5.98 -4.82 0.20
CA TRP A 65 4.77 -5.58 0.52
C TRP A 65 5.07 -7.08 0.45
N GLN A 66 4.23 -7.84 1.14
CA GLN A 66 4.31 -9.30 1.17
C GLN A 66 2.91 -9.86 1.03
N CYS A 67 2.85 -11.06 0.46
CA CYS A 67 1.60 -11.80 0.33
C CYS A 67 1.94 -13.28 0.54
N ALA A 68 1.99 -13.70 1.80
CA ALA A 68 2.46 -15.03 2.15
C ALA A 68 1.53 -16.12 1.60
N VAL A 69 0.22 -15.86 1.61
CA VAL A 69 -0.76 -16.74 0.98
C VAL A 69 -1.72 -15.85 0.23
N PRO A 70 -2.44 -16.40 -0.74
CA PRO A 70 -3.38 -15.56 -1.51
C PRO A 70 -4.34 -14.81 -0.61
N ASN A 71 -4.58 -13.56 -0.94
CA ASN A 71 -5.48 -12.64 -0.26
C ASN A 71 -5.00 -12.15 1.10
N ALA A 72 -3.87 -12.63 1.63
CA ALA A 72 -3.33 -12.14 2.89
C ALA A 72 -2.18 -11.19 2.57
N ILE A 73 -2.36 -9.90 2.84
CA ILE A 73 -1.37 -8.90 2.46
C ILE A 73 -0.81 -8.19 3.69
N SER A 74 0.42 -7.77 3.57
CA SER A 74 1.04 -6.88 4.54
C SER A 74 1.96 -5.94 3.77
N PHE A 75 2.10 -4.73 4.29
CA PHE A 75 3.03 -3.78 3.68
C PHE A 75 3.54 -2.82 4.74
N SER A 76 4.69 -2.26 4.47
CA SER A 76 5.29 -1.23 5.31
C SER A 76 5.96 -0.21 4.42
N PHE A 77 5.94 1.04 4.87
CA PHE A 77 6.52 2.10 4.07
C PHE A 77 6.92 3.28 4.94
N THR A 78 7.70 4.16 4.35
CA THR A 78 8.05 5.45 4.93
C THR A 78 7.53 6.53 4.00
N GLU A 79 6.82 7.49 4.56
CA GLU A 79 6.28 8.61 3.81
C GLU A 79 6.81 9.90 4.42
N LEU A 80 7.25 10.83 3.57
CA LEU A 80 7.74 12.13 4.02
C LEU A 80 6.57 13.06 4.31
N ILE A 81 6.67 13.81 5.40
CA ILE A 81 5.62 14.72 5.84
C ILE A 81 5.97 16.11 5.36
N ASN A 82 4.99 16.78 4.74
CA ASN A 82 5.14 18.16 4.23
C ASN A 82 6.33 18.28 3.29
N TYR A 83 6.44 17.33 2.37
CA TYR A 83 7.52 17.35 1.40
C TYR A 83 7.34 18.54 0.46
N GLN A 84 8.42 19.29 0.26
CA GLN A 84 8.45 20.49 -0.56
C GLN A 84 9.26 20.26 -1.82
N ALA A 85 8.99 21.08 -2.83
CA ALA A 85 9.65 20.95 -4.14
C ALA A 85 11.15 21.07 -4.05
N GLU A 86 11.67 21.80 -3.07
CA GLU A 86 13.11 21.95 -2.89
C GLU A 86 13.73 20.75 -2.17
N GLY A 87 12.94 19.74 -1.82
CA GLY A 87 13.47 18.52 -1.21
C GLY A 87 13.46 18.53 0.30
N THR A 88 12.81 19.49 0.94
CA THR A 88 12.73 19.55 2.41
C THR A 88 11.44 18.91 2.89
N CYS A 89 11.44 18.46 4.15
CA CYS A 89 10.25 17.94 4.80
C CYS A 89 10.34 18.23 6.29
N THR A 90 9.22 18.06 7.01
CA THR A 90 9.19 18.33 8.46
C THR A 90 9.29 17.06 9.28
N GLY A 91 9.29 15.91 8.65
CA GLY A 91 9.41 14.64 9.35
C GLY A 91 9.02 13.53 8.42
N TYR A 92 8.85 12.34 9.01
CA TYR A 92 8.42 11.19 8.23
C TYR A 92 7.58 10.28 9.11
N VAL A 93 6.79 9.44 8.46
CA VAL A 93 6.00 8.43 9.18
C VAL A 93 6.37 7.07 8.63
N ARG A 94 6.54 6.11 9.55
CA ARG A 94 6.73 4.70 9.20
C ARG A 94 5.45 3.97 9.52
N VAL A 95 4.92 3.29 8.52
CA VAL A 95 3.61 2.65 8.61
C VAL A 95 3.78 1.16 8.35
N THR A 96 3.11 0.36 9.17
CA THR A 96 2.97 -1.08 8.92
C THR A 96 1.50 -1.42 8.92
N GLN A 97 1.09 -2.24 7.97
CA GLN A 97 -0.31 -2.62 7.80
C GLN A 97 -0.39 -4.09 7.42
N GLN A 98 -1.45 -4.74 7.85
CA GLN A 98 -1.72 -6.10 7.40
C GLN A 98 -3.22 -6.32 7.35
N GLY A 99 -3.65 -7.16 6.44
CA GLY A 99 -5.06 -7.43 6.24
C GLY A 99 -5.29 -8.34 5.08
N SER A 100 -6.38 -8.11 4.35
CA SER A 100 -6.77 -9.07 3.31
C SER A 100 -7.40 -8.37 2.12
N LEU A 101 -7.18 -8.99 0.96
CA LEU A 101 -7.87 -8.67 -0.27
C LEU A 101 -9.25 -9.33 -0.27
N SER A 102 -10.19 -8.67 -0.93
CA SER A 102 -11.49 -9.29 -1.20
C SER A 102 -11.32 -10.47 -2.15
N GLU A 103 -12.33 -11.32 -2.22
CA GLU A 103 -12.27 -12.49 -3.09
C GLU A 103 -12.10 -12.11 -4.55
N ASP A 104 -12.74 -11.01 -4.97
CA ASP A 104 -12.63 -10.59 -6.36
C ASP A 104 -11.35 -9.84 -6.65
N GLY A 105 -10.52 -9.59 -5.63
CA GLY A 105 -9.25 -8.91 -5.82
C GLY A 105 -9.35 -7.42 -6.04
N ASN A 106 -10.53 -6.82 -5.88
CA ASN A 106 -10.75 -5.42 -6.24
C ASN A 106 -10.80 -4.47 -5.06
N SER A 107 -10.74 -5.00 -3.85
CA SER A 107 -10.70 -4.17 -2.65
C SER A 107 -9.85 -4.83 -1.59
N PHE A 108 -9.38 -4.04 -0.63
CA PHE A 108 -8.74 -4.63 0.54
C PHE A 108 -9.00 -3.76 1.76
N THR A 109 -8.84 -4.37 2.92
CA THR A 109 -8.84 -3.67 4.20
C THR A 109 -7.63 -4.12 4.99
N THR A 110 -7.01 -3.18 5.69
CA THR A 110 -5.87 -3.51 6.54
C THR A 110 -5.96 -2.72 7.83
N SER A 111 -5.20 -3.15 8.82
CA SER A 111 -5.02 -2.40 10.05
C SER A 111 -3.56 -2.45 10.45
N GLY A 112 -3.15 -1.47 11.22
CA GLY A 112 -1.77 -1.37 11.68
C GLY A 112 -1.53 -0.06 12.38
N GLN A 113 -0.31 0.44 12.26
CA GLN A 113 0.05 1.67 12.94
C GLN A 113 1.03 2.48 12.12
N GLY A 114 1.04 3.78 12.40
CA GLY A 114 2.04 4.69 11.88
C GLY A 114 2.77 5.32 13.04
N VAL A 115 4.08 5.46 12.90
CA VAL A 115 4.92 6.10 13.90
C VAL A 115 5.56 7.30 13.26
N VAL A 116 5.33 8.47 13.87
CA VAL A 116 5.76 9.74 13.30
C VAL A 116 7.05 10.16 13.97
N TYR A 117 8.00 10.60 13.15
CA TYR A 117 9.31 11.09 13.60
C TYR A 117 9.56 12.45 12.98
N ASN A 118 10.30 13.30 13.69
CA ASN A 118 10.81 14.51 13.05
C ASN A 118 12.08 14.17 12.26
N THR A 119 12.66 15.18 11.61
CA THR A 119 13.77 14.93 10.68
C THR A 119 15.04 14.41 11.37
N ASP A 120 15.17 14.60 12.67
CA ASP A 120 16.36 14.08 13.39
C ASP A 120 16.11 12.68 13.95
N GLY A 121 14.95 12.08 13.68
CA GLY A 121 14.65 10.74 14.15
C GLY A 121 13.97 10.68 15.50
N THR A 122 13.65 11.82 16.10
CA THR A 122 12.95 11.84 17.38
C THR A 122 11.51 11.40 17.19
N HIS A 123 11.06 10.46 18.02
CA HIS A 123 9.68 9.98 17.99
C HIS A 123 8.74 11.09 18.42
N ILE A 124 7.71 11.34 17.61
CA ILE A 124 6.71 12.37 17.90
C ILE A 124 5.41 11.74 18.38
N ALA A 125 4.89 10.73 17.66
CA ALA A 125 3.58 10.18 17.96
C ALA A 125 3.42 8.82 17.31
N THR A 126 2.49 8.03 17.86
CA THR A 126 2.08 6.75 17.25
C THR A 126 0.59 6.81 17.04
N SER A 127 0.13 6.30 15.92
CA SER A 127 -1.29 6.32 15.58
C SER A 127 -1.69 4.95 15.06
N LYS A 128 -2.82 4.43 15.52
CA LYS A 128 -3.41 3.24 14.93
C LYS A 128 -4.26 3.65 13.75
N THR A 129 -4.12 2.92 12.66
CA THR A 129 -4.83 3.24 11.43
C THR A 129 -5.41 1.99 10.81
N THR A 130 -6.49 2.18 10.07
CA THR A 130 -7.04 1.17 9.19
C THR A 130 -7.10 1.74 7.79
N THR A 131 -7.09 0.88 6.79
CA THR A 131 -7.24 1.32 5.41
C THR A 131 -8.38 0.58 4.76
N GLN A 132 -9.00 1.26 3.81
CA GLN A 132 -9.97 0.68 2.89
C GLN A 132 -9.55 1.11 1.50
N ALA A 133 -9.46 0.17 0.59
CA ALA A 133 -8.91 0.47 -0.72
C ALA A 133 -9.70 -0.20 -1.82
N THR A 134 -9.71 0.46 -2.97
CA THR A 134 -10.29 -0.11 -4.18
C THR A 134 -9.25 -0.03 -5.29
N ARG A 135 -9.21 -1.07 -6.11
CA ARG A 135 -8.29 -1.12 -7.23
C ARG A 135 -8.71 -0.11 -8.27
N VAL A 136 -7.74 0.66 -8.76
CA VAL A 136 -8.00 1.58 -9.85
C VAL A 136 -8.29 0.76 -11.09
N SER A 137 -9.42 1.06 -11.73
CA SER A 137 -9.85 0.31 -12.88
C SER A 137 -8.86 0.49 -14.03
N GLN A 138 -8.44 -0.63 -14.61
CA GLN A 138 -7.57 -0.60 -15.76
C GLN A 138 -8.41 -0.41 -17.00
N ARG A 139 -8.27 0.73 -17.63
CA ARG A 139 -9.01 0.99 -18.85
C ARG A 139 -8.12 0.73 -20.03
N ARG A 140 -8.73 0.26 -21.11
CA ARG A 140 -8.01 0.14 -22.35
C ARG A 140 -7.87 1.49 -22.98
N TRP A 141 -6.72 1.77 -23.45
CA TRP A 141 -6.45 3.03 -24.11
C TRP A 141 -6.53 2.88 -25.61
#